data_64124b5056196d8a03abd370f9cb95dd
#
_entry.id   64124b5056196d8a03abd370f9cb95dd
#
_cell.length_a   1.000
_cell.length_b   1.000
_cell.length_c   1.000
_cell.angle_alpha   90.00
_cell.angle_beta   90.00
_cell.angle_gamma   90.00
#
_symmetry.space_group_name_H-M   'P 1'
#
loop_
_entity.id
_entity.type
_entity.pdbx_description
1 polymer ?
#
loop_
_entity_poly.entity_id
_entity_poly.type
_entity_poly.pdbx_seq_one_letter_code
_entity_poly.pdbx_strand_id
1 'polypeptide(L)' 'MQYLIEDEDGKLHGTFESVTDLELYMDGVRNRRGDRYKELPRYSCFDYIKSIGWYLTIKDTNATTK' A
#
# COMPACT_ATOMS: atom_id res chain seq x y z
N MET A 1 7.14 4.32 11.91
CA MET A 1 6.91 4.67 10.52
C MET A 1 5.49 4.30 10.13
N GLN A 2 4.82 5.15 9.39
CA GLN A 2 3.45 4.89 8.97
C GLN A 2 3.34 4.91 7.47
N TYR A 3 2.49 4.04 6.95
CA TYR A 3 2.22 3.93 5.52
C TYR A 3 0.76 4.29 5.28
N LEU A 4 0.53 5.34 4.49
CA LEU A 4 -0.80 5.83 4.21
C LEU A 4 -1.16 5.51 2.76
N ILE A 5 -2.32 4.92 2.56
CA ILE A 5 -2.77 4.53 1.23
C ILE A 5 -3.97 5.37 0.82
N GLU A 6 -3.86 6.02 -0.33
CA GLU A 6 -4.96 6.79 -0.92
C GLU A 6 -5.27 6.24 -2.30
N ASP A 7 -6.53 6.28 -2.69
CA ASP A 7 -6.91 5.79 -4.00
C ASP A 7 -6.70 6.88 -5.07
N GLU A 8 -7.11 6.58 -6.30
CA GLU A 8 -6.90 7.50 -7.40
C GLU A 8 -7.65 8.81 -7.23
N ASP A 9 -8.65 8.83 -6.38
CA ASP A 9 -9.41 10.06 -6.09
C ASP A 9 -8.85 10.81 -4.89
N GLY A 10 -7.80 10.31 -4.29
CA GLY A 10 -7.20 10.94 -3.12
C GLY A 10 -7.87 10.57 -1.81
N LYS A 11 -8.73 9.56 -1.83
CA LYS A 11 -9.42 9.14 -0.62
C LYS A 11 -8.52 8.21 0.19
N LEU A 12 -8.35 8.50 1.47
CA LEU A 12 -7.52 7.69 2.35
C LEU A 12 -8.22 6.37 2.67
N HIS A 13 -7.54 5.27 2.40
CA HIS A 13 -8.08 3.94 2.69
C HIS A 13 -7.61 3.42 4.04
N GLY A 14 -6.46 3.85 4.51
CA GLY A 14 -5.99 3.39 5.79
C GLY A 14 -4.58 3.80 6.08
N THR A 15 -4.18 3.58 7.33
CA THR A 15 -2.84 3.87 7.81
C THR A 15 -2.29 2.58 8.42
N PHE A 16 -1.09 2.20 8.01
CA PHE A 16 -0.49 0.94 8.42
C PHE A 16 0.86 1.19 9.06
N GLU A 17 1.20 0.39 10.05
CA GLU A 17 2.43 0.60 10.80
C GLU A 17 3.56 -0.32 10.38
N SER A 18 3.26 -1.28 9.53
CA SER A 18 4.30 -2.16 9.02
C SER A 18 4.01 -2.50 7.56
N VAL A 19 5.05 -2.91 6.86
CA VAL A 19 4.91 -3.34 5.48
C VAL A 19 4.03 -4.60 5.40
N THR A 20 4.14 -5.47 6.40
CA THR A 20 3.33 -6.68 6.43
C THR A 20 1.84 -6.36 6.46
N ASP A 21 1.45 -5.40 7.30
CA ASP A 21 0.05 -4.98 7.37
C ASP A 21 -0.40 -4.36 6.07
N LEU A 22 0.46 -3.55 5.47
CA LEU A 22 0.16 -2.93 4.18
C LEU A 22 -0.03 -4.00 3.10
N GLU A 23 0.83 -5.00 3.08
CA GLU A 23 0.72 -6.09 2.11
C GLU A 23 -0.58 -6.85 2.27
N LEU A 24 -0.97 -7.13 3.50
CA LEU A 24 -2.22 -7.84 3.74
C LEU A 24 -3.41 -7.05 3.22
N TYR A 25 -3.41 -5.74 3.45
CA TYR A 25 -4.48 -4.91 2.94
C TYR A 25 -4.51 -4.90 1.42
N MET A 26 -3.36 -4.74 0.80
CA MET A 26 -3.29 -4.69 -0.66
C MET A 26 -3.60 -6.02 -1.30
N ASP A 27 -3.28 -7.13 -0.62
CA ASP A 27 -3.72 -8.45 -1.08
C ASP A 27 -5.24 -8.53 -1.14
N GLY A 28 -5.91 -7.98 -0.14
CA GLY A 28 -7.37 -7.93 -0.15
C GLY A 28 -7.91 -7.10 -1.30
N VAL A 29 -7.29 -5.95 -1.56
CA VAL A 29 -7.68 -5.10 -2.68
C VAL A 29 -7.49 -5.86 -3.99
N ARG A 30 -6.36 -6.49 -4.17
CA ARG A 30 -6.06 -7.26 -5.37
C ARG A 30 -7.09 -8.37 -5.58
N ASN A 31 -7.42 -9.08 -4.52
CA ASN A 31 -8.39 -10.16 -4.62
C ASN A 31 -9.77 -9.65 -5.03
N ARG A 32 -10.19 -8.53 -4.48
CA ARG A 32 -11.48 -7.95 -4.83
C ARG A 32 -11.52 -7.44 -6.26
N ARG A 33 -10.37 -6.99 -6.77
CA ARG A 33 -10.30 -6.48 -8.13
C ARG A 33 -10.06 -7.60 -9.16
N GLY A 34 -9.67 -8.79 -8.68
CA GLY A 34 -9.38 -9.89 -9.58
C GLY A 34 -8.05 -9.78 -10.29
N ASP A 35 -7.15 -8.95 -9.78
CA ASP A 35 -5.85 -8.77 -10.40
C ASP A 35 -4.93 -9.94 -10.09
N ARG A 36 -3.94 -10.14 -10.93
CA ARG A 36 -3.09 -11.32 -10.85
C ARG A 36 -1.63 -11.02 -10.53
N TYR A 37 -1.37 -9.88 -9.93
CA TYR A 37 0.01 -9.53 -9.61
C TYR A 37 0.68 -10.56 -8.72
N LYS A 38 -0.10 -11.24 -7.90
CA LYS A 38 0.45 -12.22 -6.98
C LYS A 38 1.10 -13.40 -7.70
N GLU A 39 0.76 -13.60 -8.95
CA GLU A 39 1.33 -14.69 -9.73
C GLU A 39 2.67 -14.34 -10.35
N LEU A 40 3.07 -13.09 -10.25
CA LEU A 40 4.35 -12.68 -10.79
C LEU A 40 5.48 -13.05 -9.85
N PRO A 41 6.65 -13.43 -10.38
CA PRO A 41 7.76 -13.85 -9.53
C PRO A 41 8.24 -12.79 -8.55
N ARG A 42 8.02 -11.53 -8.89
CA ARG A 42 8.47 -10.43 -8.04
C ARG A 42 7.32 -9.57 -7.61
N TYR A 43 6.30 -10.20 -7.07
CA TYR A 43 5.16 -9.46 -6.58
C TYR A 43 5.60 -8.46 -5.50
N SER A 44 5.13 -7.24 -5.63
CA SER A 44 5.37 -6.21 -4.64
C SER A 44 4.11 -5.37 -4.50
N CYS A 45 3.67 -5.19 -3.26
CA CYS A 45 2.49 -4.36 -3.04
C CYS A 45 2.75 -2.92 -3.45
N PHE A 46 4.00 -2.47 -3.38
CA PHE A 46 4.34 -1.11 -3.81
C PHE A 46 4.15 -0.95 -5.31
N ASP A 47 4.59 -1.94 -6.08
CA ASP A 47 4.39 -1.90 -7.52
C ASP A 47 2.92 -1.98 -7.87
N TYR A 48 2.18 -2.80 -7.14
CA TYR A 48 0.75 -2.93 -7.38
C TYR A 48 0.03 -1.62 -7.10
N ILE A 49 0.34 -0.97 -5.98
CA ILE A 49 -0.26 0.32 -5.64
C ILE A 49 -0.06 1.30 -6.79
N LYS A 50 1.16 1.37 -7.29
CA LYS A 50 1.48 2.28 -8.38
C LYS A 50 0.73 1.91 -9.66
N SER A 51 0.60 0.63 -9.95
CA SER A 51 -0.01 0.17 -11.19
C SER A 51 -1.50 0.49 -11.26
N ILE A 52 -2.18 0.54 -10.14
CA ILE A 52 -3.61 0.84 -10.13
C ILE A 52 -3.89 2.32 -9.92
N GLY A 53 -2.84 3.15 -9.91
CA GLY A 53 -3.01 4.59 -9.81
C GLY A 53 -3.24 5.09 -8.40
N TRP A 54 -2.94 4.28 -7.42
CA TRP A 54 -3.07 4.70 -6.03
C TRP A 54 -1.77 5.32 -5.54
N TYR A 55 -1.84 5.95 -4.38
CA TYR A 55 -0.70 6.68 -3.83
C TYR A 55 -0.31 6.13 -2.47
N LEU A 56 0.98 5.99 -2.27
CA LEU A 56 1.53 5.59 -0.99
C LEU A 56 2.34 6.75 -0.42
N THR A 57 2.04 7.14 0.81
CA THR A 57 2.82 8.13 1.53
C THR A 57 3.43 7.46 2.75
N ILE A 58 4.71 7.68 2.96
CA ILE A 58 5.42 7.11 4.10
C ILE A 58 5.75 8.24 5.06
N LYS A 59 5.28 8.11 6.30
CA LYS A 59 5.59 9.08 7.35
C LYS A 59 6.45 8.42 8.40
N ASP A 60 7.51 9.10 8.77
CA ASP A 60 8.39 8.62 9.83
C ASP A 60 7.97 9.25 11.13
N THR A 61 7.23 8.51 11.93
CA THR A 61 6.70 9.04 13.16
C THR A 61 7.75 9.14 14.25
N ASN A 62 8.94 8.63 14.01
CA ASN A 62 10.00 8.74 14.98
C ASN A 62 10.96 9.87 14.67
N ALA A 63 10.67 10.65 13.69
CA ALA A 63 11.58 11.69 13.26
C ALA A 63 11.62 12.85 14.17
N THR A 64 11.03 12.75 15.27
CA THR A 64 11.00 13.83 16.15
C THR A 64 12.23 14.22 16.72
N THR A 65 13.10 13.60 16.70
CA THR A 65 14.14 14.02 17.39
C THR A 65 14.89 15.09 16.90
N LYS A 66 14.64 15.48 16.91
CA LYS A 66 15.28 16.39 16.85
C LYS A 66 15.31 16.96 16.81
#